data_42ef9ff3bb4e3514bd737af49725db4a
#
_entry.id   42ef9ff3bb4e3514bd737af49725db4a
#
_cell.length_a   1.000
_cell.length_b   1.000
_cell.length_c   1.000
_cell.angle_alpha   90.00
_cell.angle_beta   90.00
_cell.angle_gamma   90.00
#
_symmetry.space_group_name_H-M   'P 1'
#
loop_
_entity.id
_entity.type
_entity.pdbx_description
1 polymer ?
#
loop_
_entity_poly.entity_id
_entity_poly.type
_entity_poly.pdbx_seq_one_letter_code
_entity_poly.pdbx_strand_id
1 'polypeptide(L)'
;GEGNIINPVASLLNDKVYAIPMIFVVGWRGEPGVHDEPQHIYQGEVTIKLLEDMDIKPFIVGKETTEEELKAAMDDFKTVLAQGKDAAFVIRKGALSYDEKVVYKNDNTMMREDIIRHITDVSGEDPVISTTGKASRELFEIREAKKMSHKYDFLTVGSMGHSSSI
;
A
#
# COMPACT_ATOMS: atom_id res chain seq x y z
N GLY A 1 2.12 -3.69 -1.40
CA GLY A 1 0.88 -4.09 -1.58
C GLY A 1 0.60 -5.51 -2.05
N GLU A 2 -0.40 -5.60 -2.89
CA GLU A 2 -0.96 -6.88 -3.37
C GLU A 2 0.09 -7.79 -4.02
N GLY A 3 0.99 -7.25 -4.83
CA GLY A 3 2.08 -8.01 -5.43
C GLY A 3 2.94 -8.79 -4.42
N ASN A 4 3.06 -8.30 -3.19
CA ASN A 4 3.86 -8.95 -2.15
C ASN A 4 3.16 -10.16 -1.52
N ILE A 5 1.84 -10.31 -1.69
CA ILE A 5 1.10 -11.46 -1.17
C ILE A 5 0.96 -12.61 -2.16
N ILE A 6 1.27 -12.42 -3.44
CA ILE A 6 1.13 -13.44 -4.47
C ILE A 6 1.87 -14.72 -4.08
N ASN A 7 3.15 -14.60 -3.72
CA ASN A 7 3.93 -15.78 -3.34
C ASN A 7 3.40 -16.47 -2.06
N PRO A 8 3.19 -15.81 -0.93
CA PRO A 8 2.64 -16.46 0.25
C PRO A 8 1.23 -17.04 0.04
N VAL A 9 0.37 -16.41 -0.75
CA VAL A 9 -0.94 -16.99 -1.10
C VAL A 9 -0.74 -18.29 -1.88
N ALA A 10 0.03 -18.25 -2.95
CA ALA A 10 0.23 -19.41 -3.81
C ALA A 10 0.99 -20.56 -3.13
N SER A 11 1.98 -20.25 -2.28
CA SER A 11 2.89 -21.25 -1.69
C SER A 11 2.55 -21.69 -0.27
N LEU A 12 1.60 -21.00 0.39
CA LEU A 12 1.22 -21.28 1.77
C LEU A 12 -0.29 -21.46 1.93
N LEU A 13 -1.10 -20.46 1.50
CA LEU A 13 -2.54 -20.45 1.78
C LEU A 13 -3.34 -21.37 0.86
N ASN A 14 -2.92 -21.53 -0.40
CA ASN A 14 -3.65 -22.26 -1.43
C ASN A 14 -4.06 -23.67 -0.98
N ASP A 15 -5.23 -24.13 -1.42
CA ASP A 15 -5.81 -25.44 -1.09
C ASP A 15 -4.95 -26.64 -1.52
N LYS A 16 -4.07 -26.45 -2.53
CA LYS A 16 -3.08 -27.44 -2.97
C LYS A 16 -1.85 -27.55 -2.07
N VAL A 17 -1.74 -26.67 -1.05
CA VAL A 17 -0.61 -26.64 -0.11
C VAL A 17 -1.09 -26.92 1.31
N TYR A 18 -1.50 -25.89 2.06
CA TYR A 18 -1.95 -26.03 3.45
C TYR A 18 -3.43 -25.71 3.65
N ALA A 19 -4.10 -25.13 2.65
CA ALA A 19 -5.52 -24.74 2.71
C ALA A 19 -5.83 -23.89 3.96
N ILE A 20 -5.03 -22.84 4.20
CA ILE A 20 -5.21 -21.96 5.36
C ILE A 20 -6.19 -20.86 4.96
N PRO A 21 -7.46 -20.90 5.40
CA PRO A 21 -8.45 -19.92 4.99
C PRO A 21 -8.17 -18.53 5.59
N MET A 22 -8.26 -17.49 4.78
CA MET A 22 -7.95 -16.12 5.17
C MET A 22 -8.96 -15.12 4.62
N ILE A 23 -9.24 -14.06 5.39
CA ILE A 23 -9.96 -12.89 4.89
C ILE A 23 -8.97 -11.73 4.78
N PHE A 24 -8.83 -11.21 3.57
CA PHE A 24 -8.05 -10.01 3.29
C PHE A 24 -8.93 -8.76 3.38
N VAL A 25 -8.35 -7.66 3.84
CA VAL A 25 -8.95 -6.32 3.74
C VAL A 25 -8.04 -5.48 2.87
N VAL A 26 -8.50 -5.20 1.66
CA VAL A 26 -7.70 -4.56 0.59
C VAL A 26 -8.22 -3.15 0.34
N GLY A 27 -7.41 -2.12 0.61
CA GLY A 27 -7.74 -0.76 0.20
C GLY A 27 -7.53 -0.60 -1.31
N TRP A 28 -8.59 -0.30 -2.06
CA TRP A 28 -8.52 -0.19 -3.52
C TRP A 28 -7.90 1.14 -3.96
N ARG A 29 -6.57 1.14 -4.12
CA ARG A 29 -5.84 2.26 -4.68
C ARG A 29 -5.84 2.15 -6.21
N GLY A 30 -6.01 3.30 -6.88
CA GLY A 30 -6.07 3.35 -8.34
C GLY A 30 -7.33 2.72 -8.92
N GLU A 31 -8.44 2.67 -8.16
CA GLU A 31 -9.74 2.21 -8.68
C GLU A 31 -10.07 2.93 -10.02
N PRO A 32 -10.48 2.20 -11.07
CA PRO A 32 -10.83 2.81 -12.35
C PRO A 32 -11.85 3.95 -12.21
N GLY A 33 -11.54 5.11 -12.82
CA GLY A 33 -12.39 6.30 -12.73
C GLY A 33 -12.24 7.13 -11.45
N VAL A 34 -11.41 6.71 -10.49
CA VAL A 34 -11.11 7.47 -9.27
C VAL A 34 -9.69 8.05 -9.37
N HIS A 35 -9.56 9.36 -9.09
CA HIS A 35 -8.24 10.01 -9.11
C HIS A 35 -7.32 9.45 -8.04
N ASP A 36 -6.14 8.98 -8.47
CA ASP A 36 -5.05 8.50 -7.61
C ASP A 36 -3.69 8.85 -8.24
N GLU A 37 -2.61 8.56 -7.54
CA GLU A 37 -1.24 8.75 -8.01
C GLU A 37 -0.94 7.82 -9.21
N PRO A 38 -0.16 8.27 -10.22
CA PRO A 38 0.09 7.52 -11.45
C PRO A 38 0.55 6.07 -11.25
N GLN A 39 1.40 5.82 -10.24
CA GLN A 39 1.93 4.48 -9.93
C GLN A 39 0.86 3.51 -9.40
N HIS A 40 -0.33 3.99 -9.04
CA HIS A 40 -1.43 3.14 -8.57
C HIS A 40 -2.46 2.82 -9.64
N ILE A 41 -2.48 3.56 -10.76
CA ILE A 41 -3.54 3.44 -11.78
C ILE A 41 -3.61 2.00 -12.31
N TYR A 42 -2.53 1.50 -12.89
CA TYR A 42 -2.51 0.16 -13.45
C TYR A 42 -2.73 -0.93 -12.38
N GLN A 43 -2.17 -0.74 -11.19
CA GLN A 43 -2.39 -1.67 -10.07
C GLN A 43 -3.87 -1.77 -9.71
N GLY A 44 -4.58 -0.63 -9.66
CA GLY A 44 -6.00 -0.59 -9.37
C GLY A 44 -6.86 -1.25 -10.45
N GLU A 45 -6.47 -1.13 -11.72
CA GLU A 45 -7.15 -1.80 -12.84
C GLU A 45 -7.09 -3.32 -12.74
N VAL A 46 -6.00 -3.88 -12.22
CA VAL A 46 -5.78 -5.33 -12.13
C VAL A 46 -6.09 -5.94 -10.76
N THR A 47 -6.34 -5.14 -9.72
CA THR A 47 -6.54 -5.61 -8.34
C THR A 47 -7.58 -6.72 -8.23
N ILE A 48 -8.78 -6.52 -8.76
CA ILE A 48 -9.85 -7.53 -8.67
C ILE A 48 -9.45 -8.81 -9.40
N LYS A 49 -8.92 -8.66 -10.62
CA LYS A 49 -8.49 -9.81 -11.42
C LYS A 49 -7.36 -10.59 -10.75
N LEU A 50 -6.40 -9.92 -10.12
CA LEU A 50 -5.33 -10.59 -9.38
C LEU A 50 -5.84 -11.39 -8.19
N LEU A 51 -6.82 -10.87 -7.44
CA LEU A 51 -7.48 -11.61 -6.37
C LEU A 51 -8.16 -12.87 -6.92
N GLU A 52 -8.94 -12.74 -7.99
CA GLU A 52 -9.63 -13.85 -8.65
C GLU A 52 -8.67 -14.89 -9.23
N ASP A 53 -7.57 -14.47 -9.87
CA ASP A 53 -6.52 -15.34 -10.39
C ASP A 53 -5.80 -16.14 -9.27
N MET A 54 -5.84 -15.65 -8.03
CA MET A 54 -5.33 -16.33 -6.83
C MET A 54 -6.40 -17.17 -6.09
N ASP A 55 -7.58 -17.38 -6.68
CA ASP A 55 -8.74 -18.04 -6.05
C ASP A 55 -9.25 -17.32 -4.79
N ILE A 56 -8.97 -16.04 -4.63
CA ILE A 56 -9.48 -15.19 -3.54
C ILE A 56 -10.81 -14.58 -3.98
N LYS A 57 -11.89 -14.83 -3.24
CA LYS A 57 -13.21 -14.29 -3.57
C LYS A 57 -13.34 -12.84 -3.13
N PRO A 58 -13.46 -11.85 -4.06
CA PRO A 58 -13.60 -10.45 -3.68
C PRO A 58 -15.05 -10.06 -3.40
N PHE A 59 -15.25 -9.13 -2.45
CA PHE A 59 -16.47 -8.36 -2.26
C PHE A 59 -16.10 -6.88 -2.13
N ILE A 60 -16.68 -6.05 -2.99
CA ILE A 60 -16.37 -4.61 -3.04
C ILE A 60 -17.25 -3.87 -2.04
N VAL A 61 -16.62 -3.10 -1.16
CA VAL A 61 -17.28 -2.27 -0.14
C VAL A 61 -17.19 -0.81 -0.55
N GLY A 62 -18.33 -0.18 -0.82
CA GLY A 62 -18.50 1.24 -1.12
C GLY A 62 -19.20 1.98 0.01
N LYS A 63 -19.41 3.28 -0.17
CA LYS A 63 -20.17 4.11 0.78
C LYS A 63 -21.64 3.72 0.87
N GLU A 64 -22.16 3.18 -0.23
CA GLU A 64 -23.54 2.73 -0.42
C GLU A 64 -23.78 1.30 0.09
N THR A 65 -22.72 0.56 0.43
CA THR A 65 -22.84 -0.83 0.89
C THR A 65 -23.60 -0.89 2.21
N THR A 66 -24.68 -1.64 2.22
CA THR A 66 -25.56 -1.80 3.39
C THR A 66 -25.06 -2.86 4.37
N GLU A 67 -25.61 -2.84 5.59
CA GLU A 67 -25.28 -3.86 6.59
C GLU A 67 -25.79 -5.26 6.17
N GLU A 68 -26.93 -5.32 5.48
CA GLU A 68 -27.49 -6.54 4.95
C GLU A 68 -26.59 -7.17 3.88
N GLU A 69 -26.05 -6.36 2.97
CA GLU A 69 -25.09 -6.81 1.94
C GLU A 69 -23.80 -7.30 2.58
N LEU A 70 -23.28 -6.62 3.61
CA LEU A 70 -22.09 -7.08 4.35
C LEU A 70 -22.34 -8.40 5.06
N LYS A 71 -23.53 -8.59 5.69
CA LYS A 71 -23.90 -9.86 6.32
C LYS A 71 -23.99 -10.99 5.30
N ALA A 72 -24.62 -10.74 4.16
CA ALA A 72 -24.69 -11.71 3.07
C ALA A 72 -23.31 -12.10 2.54
N ALA A 73 -22.42 -11.11 2.34
CA ALA A 73 -21.03 -11.35 1.94
C ALA A 73 -20.28 -12.18 2.99
N MET A 74 -20.45 -11.90 4.28
CA MET A 74 -19.85 -12.68 5.36
C MET A 74 -20.35 -14.13 5.41
N ASP A 75 -21.63 -14.38 5.16
CA ASP A 75 -22.17 -15.75 5.13
C ASP A 75 -21.65 -16.52 3.91
N ASP A 76 -21.49 -15.85 2.76
CA ASP A 76 -20.84 -16.40 1.58
C ASP A 76 -19.35 -16.69 1.84
N PHE A 77 -18.64 -15.77 2.48
CA PHE A 77 -17.24 -15.96 2.88
C PHE A 77 -17.06 -17.16 3.83
N LYS A 78 -17.95 -17.37 4.79
CA LYS A 78 -17.92 -18.56 5.67
C LYS A 78 -17.95 -19.86 4.84
N THR A 79 -18.73 -19.88 3.77
CA THR A 79 -18.81 -21.05 2.88
C THR A 79 -17.50 -21.26 2.12
N VAL A 80 -16.88 -20.17 1.63
CA VAL A 80 -15.59 -20.21 0.92
C VAL A 80 -14.47 -20.66 1.87
N LEU A 81 -14.41 -20.07 3.06
CA LEU A 81 -13.40 -20.38 4.07
C LEU A 81 -13.51 -21.83 4.56
N ALA A 82 -14.73 -22.36 4.69
CA ALA A 82 -14.95 -23.77 5.06
C ALA A 82 -14.39 -24.76 4.02
N GLN A 83 -14.14 -24.30 2.79
CA GLN A 83 -13.50 -25.07 1.72
C GLN A 83 -11.96 -24.91 1.71
N GLY A 84 -11.38 -24.21 2.69
CA GLY A 84 -9.95 -23.92 2.73
C GLY A 84 -9.51 -22.86 1.69
N LYS A 85 -10.44 -22.05 1.21
CA LYS A 85 -10.19 -20.96 0.25
C LYS A 85 -10.24 -19.59 0.93
N ASP A 86 -9.80 -18.58 0.21
CA ASP A 86 -9.64 -17.22 0.71
C ASP A 86 -10.74 -16.27 0.20
N ALA A 87 -10.97 -15.19 0.95
CA ALA A 87 -11.88 -14.12 0.58
C ALA A 87 -11.26 -12.75 0.84
N ALA A 88 -11.80 -11.70 0.20
CA ALA A 88 -11.30 -10.34 0.37
C ALA A 88 -12.43 -9.30 0.39
N PHE A 89 -12.42 -8.42 1.38
CA PHE A 89 -13.12 -7.15 1.30
C PHE A 89 -12.25 -6.14 0.56
N VAL A 90 -12.72 -5.64 -0.57
CA VAL A 90 -12.06 -4.61 -1.36
C VAL A 90 -12.70 -3.26 -1.07
N ILE A 91 -12.00 -2.43 -0.32
CA ILE A 91 -12.53 -1.20 0.27
C ILE A 91 -12.28 -0.02 -0.66
N ARG A 92 -13.35 0.58 -1.18
CA ARG A 92 -13.31 1.80 -1.97
C ARG A 92 -12.89 3.02 -1.14
N LYS A 93 -12.33 4.01 -1.81
CA LYS A 93 -11.94 5.28 -1.18
C LYS A 93 -13.14 5.92 -0.47
N GLY A 94 -12.99 6.14 0.83
CA GLY A 94 -13.99 6.79 1.68
C GLY A 94 -15.21 5.93 2.04
N ALA A 95 -15.16 4.62 1.80
CA ALA A 95 -16.18 3.68 2.28
C ALA A 95 -16.18 3.51 3.80
N LEU A 96 -15.00 3.68 4.43
CA LEU A 96 -14.87 3.65 5.89
C LEU A 96 -14.42 5.02 6.40
N SER A 97 -14.91 5.39 7.57
CA SER A 97 -14.51 6.58 8.32
C SER A 97 -14.12 6.21 9.76
N TYR A 98 -13.28 7.01 10.35
CA TYR A 98 -12.91 6.89 11.76
C TYR A 98 -12.81 8.30 12.34
N ASP A 99 -13.66 8.60 13.30
CA ASP A 99 -13.83 9.96 13.82
C ASP A 99 -12.80 10.31 14.91
N GLU A 100 -12.20 9.30 15.54
CA GLU A 100 -11.17 9.55 16.56
C GLU A 100 -9.80 9.78 15.92
N LYS A 101 -9.13 10.83 16.37
CA LYS A 101 -7.73 11.09 15.99
C LYS A 101 -6.80 10.36 16.94
N VAL A 102 -6.02 9.42 16.42
CA VAL A 102 -4.92 8.82 17.17
C VAL A 102 -3.82 9.86 17.32
N VAL A 103 -3.57 10.29 18.56
CA VAL A 103 -2.48 11.20 18.88
C VAL A 103 -1.29 10.38 19.39
N TYR A 104 -0.24 10.30 18.57
CA TYR A 104 1.03 9.72 19.00
C TYR A 104 1.80 10.75 19.82
N LYS A 105 2.09 10.42 21.08
CA LYS A 105 3.00 11.21 21.91
C LYS A 105 4.38 10.58 21.81
N ASN A 106 5.37 11.39 21.45
CA ASN A 106 6.77 11.03 21.53
C ASN A 106 7.58 12.28 21.91
N ASP A 107 8.81 12.10 22.38
CA ASP A 107 9.69 13.20 22.79
C ASP A 107 10.55 13.71 21.61
N ASN A 108 10.30 13.26 20.40
CA ASN A 108 11.01 13.69 19.20
C ASN A 108 10.52 15.08 18.79
N THR A 109 11.42 16.04 18.78
CA THR A 109 11.14 17.44 18.37
C THR A 109 11.52 17.71 16.93
N MET A 110 12.36 16.87 16.33
CA MET A 110 12.87 17.03 14.98
C MET A 110 11.90 16.41 13.97
N MET A 111 11.51 17.16 12.96
CA MET A 111 10.70 16.67 11.84
C MET A 111 11.58 15.87 10.86
N ARG A 112 10.97 14.97 10.07
CA ARG A 112 11.71 14.22 9.04
C ARG A 112 12.42 15.15 8.06
N GLU A 113 11.78 16.24 7.68
CA GLU A 113 12.36 17.25 6.78
C GLU A 113 13.63 17.88 7.36
N ASP A 114 13.66 18.13 8.68
CA ASP A 114 14.85 18.67 9.34
C ASP A 114 16.01 17.66 9.30
N ILE A 115 15.71 16.38 9.51
CA ILE A 115 16.71 15.30 9.41
C ILE A 115 17.27 15.24 7.99
N ILE A 116 16.42 15.27 6.97
CA ILE A 116 16.86 15.25 5.56
C ILE A 116 17.72 16.48 5.26
N ARG A 117 17.35 17.65 5.77
CA ARG A 117 18.11 18.89 5.61
C ARG A 117 19.53 18.75 6.19
N HIS A 118 19.66 18.18 7.38
CA HIS A 118 20.98 17.91 7.98
C HIS A 118 21.79 16.90 7.17
N ILE A 119 21.14 15.83 6.67
CA ILE A 119 21.81 14.86 5.80
C ILE A 119 22.35 15.55 4.54
N THR A 120 21.57 16.41 3.88
CA THR A 120 22.00 17.11 2.68
C THR A 120 23.14 18.13 2.94
N ASP A 121 23.28 18.61 4.19
CA ASP A 121 24.38 19.52 4.56
C ASP A 121 25.72 18.81 4.66
N VAL A 122 25.72 17.51 4.94
CA VAL A 122 26.96 16.73 5.17
C VAL A 122 27.26 15.71 4.09
N SER A 123 26.29 15.35 3.23
CA SER A 123 26.47 14.28 2.22
C SER A 123 27.42 14.64 1.08
N GLY A 124 27.66 15.94 0.82
CA GLY A 124 28.55 16.35 -0.27
C GLY A 124 28.20 15.68 -1.61
N GLU A 125 29.11 14.87 -2.11
CA GLU A 125 28.95 14.07 -3.34
C GLU A 125 28.59 12.60 -3.07
N ASP A 126 28.31 12.23 -1.82
CA ASP A 126 27.87 10.88 -1.50
C ASP A 126 26.48 10.59 -2.08
N PRO A 127 26.25 9.37 -2.61
CA PRO A 127 24.95 8.96 -3.09
C PRO A 127 23.89 8.97 -1.96
N VAL A 128 22.78 9.65 -2.20
CA VAL A 128 21.64 9.69 -1.25
C VAL A 128 20.48 8.92 -1.85
N ILE A 129 20.14 7.79 -1.22
CA ILE A 129 19.05 6.93 -1.63
C ILE A 129 17.86 7.17 -0.71
N SER A 130 16.77 7.69 -1.25
CA SER A 130 15.55 7.96 -0.48
C SER A 130 14.47 6.91 -0.71
N THR A 131 13.66 6.65 0.34
CA THR A 131 12.50 5.80 0.22
C THR A 131 11.37 6.48 -0.55
N THR A 132 10.44 5.69 -1.06
CA THR A 132 9.29 6.19 -1.84
C THR A 132 8.42 7.18 -1.06
N GLY A 133 7.78 8.08 -1.78
CA GLY A 133 6.76 9.00 -1.28
C GLY A 133 7.29 10.32 -0.76
N LYS A 134 6.86 10.72 0.44
CA LYS A 134 7.16 12.06 0.99
C LYS A 134 8.65 12.31 1.21
N ALA A 135 9.42 11.31 1.62
CA ALA A 135 10.86 11.48 1.86
C ALA A 135 11.62 11.86 0.59
N SER A 136 11.31 11.24 -0.55
CA SER A 136 11.89 11.62 -1.85
C SER A 136 11.50 13.04 -2.27
N ARG A 137 10.24 13.43 -2.06
CA ARG A 137 9.76 14.79 -2.38
C ARG A 137 10.46 15.83 -1.51
N GLU A 138 10.55 15.60 -0.21
CA GLU A 138 11.24 16.49 0.74
C GLU A 138 12.73 16.63 0.40
N LEU A 139 13.42 15.54 0.05
CA LEU A 139 14.80 15.58 -0.39
C LEU A 139 14.94 16.43 -1.65
N PHE A 140 14.08 16.23 -2.65
CA PHE A 140 14.06 17.01 -3.88
C PHE A 140 13.88 18.51 -3.59
N GLU A 141 12.84 18.86 -2.83
CA GLU A 141 12.51 20.26 -2.50
C GLU A 141 13.63 20.95 -1.69
N ILE A 142 14.28 20.22 -0.78
CA ILE A 142 15.42 20.75 -0.01
C ILE A 142 16.62 21.04 -0.92
N ARG A 143 16.95 20.15 -1.87
CA ARG A 143 18.01 20.37 -2.84
C ARG A 143 17.71 21.58 -3.73
N GLU A 144 16.48 21.69 -4.25
CA GLU A 144 16.03 22.85 -5.03
C GLU A 144 16.17 24.17 -4.26
N ALA A 145 15.66 24.21 -3.02
CA ALA A 145 15.74 25.40 -2.16
C ALA A 145 17.20 25.83 -1.88
N LYS A 146 18.10 24.86 -1.75
CA LYS A 146 19.55 25.10 -1.56
C LYS A 146 20.32 25.31 -2.86
N LYS A 147 19.67 25.20 -4.04
CA LYS A 147 20.32 25.22 -5.37
C LYS A 147 21.42 24.18 -5.50
N MET A 148 21.23 23.01 -4.92
CA MET A 148 22.15 21.89 -4.99
C MET A 148 21.83 20.98 -6.18
N SER A 149 22.84 20.24 -6.66
CA SER A 149 22.66 19.26 -7.73
C SER A 149 21.95 18.00 -7.22
N HIS A 150 21.10 17.40 -8.06
CA HIS A 150 20.47 16.08 -7.84
C HIS A 150 21.31 14.92 -8.39
N LYS A 151 22.54 15.19 -8.88
CA LYS A 151 23.39 14.19 -9.58
C LYS A 151 23.61 12.92 -8.74
N TYR A 152 23.66 13.05 -7.43
CA TYR A 152 23.94 11.97 -6.49
C TYR A 152 22.70 11.48 -5.74
N ASP A 153 21.49 11.97 -6.10
CA ASP A 153 20.25 11.57 -5.46
C ASP A 153 19.57 10.43 -6.25
N PHE A 154 19.20 9.36 -5.55
CA PHE A 154 18.33 8.33 -6.09
C PHE A 154 16.96 8.45 -5.45
N LEU A 155 16.03 9.12 -6.15
CA LEU A 155 14.68 9.41 -5.66
C LEU A 155 13.71 8.30 -6.07
N THR A 156 13.19 7.58 -5.10
CA THR A 156 12.23 6.51 -5.34
C THR A 156 10.80 7.05 -5.31
N VAL A 157 10.00 6.77 -6.33
CA VAL A 157 8.62 7.23 -6.42
C VAL A 157 7.61 6.13 -6.09
N GLY A 158 7.62 5.02 -6.78
CA GLY A 158 6.58 3.98 -6.67
C GLY A 158 7.07 2.62 -6.17
N SER A 159 8.37 2.45 -5.97
CA SER A 159 8.95 1.17 -5.58
C SER A 159 9.60 1.26 -4.20
N MET A 160 9.52 0.19 -3.42
CA MET A 160 10.09 0.09 -2.08
C MET A 160 11.23 -0.93 -2.04
N GLY A 161 12.21 -0.72 -1.14
CA GLY A 161 13.31 -1.66 -0.94
C GLY A 161 14.52 -1.48 -1.86
N HIS A 162 14.61 -0.38 -2.58
CA HIS A 162 15.74 -0.11 -3.49
C HIS A 162 17.09 0.01 -2.80
N SER A 163 17.13 0.53 -1.57
CA SER A 163 18.40 0.69 -0.83
C SER A 163 19.15 -0.62 -0.62
N SER A 164 18.45 -1.78 -0.68
CA SER A 164 19.08 -3.09 -0.60
C SER A 164 19.56 -3.63 -1.95
N SER A 165 19.22 -2.95 -3.05
CA SER A 165 19.50 -3.37 -4.43
C SER A 165 20.56 -2.50 -5.12
N ILE A 166 20.99 -1.43 -4.47
CA ILE A 166 22.01 -0.48 -4.88
C ILE A 166 23.19 -0.58 -3.91
#